data_53cd8627d4729200fdf8f272c8d3568f
#
_entry.id   53cd8627d4729200fdf8f272c8d3568f
#
_cell.length_a   1.000
_cell.length_b   1.000
_cell.length_c   1.000
_cell.angle_alpha   90.00
_cell.angle_beta   90.00
_cell.angle_gamma   90.00
#
_symmetry.space_group_name_H-M   'P 1'
#
loop_
_entity.id
_entity.type
_entity.pdbx_description
1 polymer ?
#
loop_
_entity_poly.entity_id
_entity_poly.type
_entity_poly.pdbx_seq_one_letter_code
_entity_poly.pdbx_strand_id
1 'polypeptide(L)'
;LDRSSAASDVYKRQALTRSEILAANYPFATIEPNVGLVELPDSRLTQLAEMFNSERILPATVSFVDIAGIVSGASQGEGMGNAFLANIREADAICQVVRAFSDDNVIHVDGKVDPRNDISVINTELILADLQTIEKALPRLEKDARKNKDLAAEVEATKKAQEILEDDRTLFAAAKEGEIDLSLVRDLHLMTAKPLSLIHISE
;
A
#
# COMPACT_ATOMS: atom_id res chain seq x y z
N LEU A 1 27.59 10.58 3.06
CA LEU A 1 26.24 10.33 3.55
C LEU A 1 25.51 9.50 2.50
N ASP A 2 25.56 8.22 2.70
CA ASP A 2 25.00 7.22 1.81
C ASP A 2 23.46 7.25 1.95
N ARG A 3 22.78 7.73 0.91
CA ARG A 3 21.32 7.92 0.91
C ARG A 3 20.68 6.81 0.08
N SER A 4 20.44 5.66 0.70
CA SER A 4 19.61 4.60 0.08
C SER A 4 18.14 5.04 -0.02
N SER A 5 17.34 4.36 -0.84
CA SER A 5 15.90 4.63 -0.94
C SER A 5 15.21 4.57 0.42
N ALA A 6 15.58 3.60 1.26
CA ALA A 6 15.10 3.48 2.64
C ALA A 6 15.42 4.73 3.50
N ALA A 7 16.62 5.32 3.35
CA ALA A 7 16.97 6.57 4.03
C ALA A 7 16.08 7.72 3.56
N SER A 8 15.77 7.78 2.26
CA SER A 8 14.86 8.81 1.71
C SER A 8 13.44 8.72 2.28
N ASP A 9 12.92 7.52 2.46
CA ASP A 9 11.59 7.30 3.04
C ASP A 9 11.55 7.69 4.52
N VAL A 10 12.62 7.39 5.25
CA VAL A 10 12.80 7.82 6.63
C VAL A 10 12.84 9.36 6.72
N TYR A 11 13.58 10.06 5.86
CA TYR A 11 13.61 11.53 5.87
C TYR A 11 12.26 12.16 5.55
N LYS A 12 11.50 11.62 4.59
CA LYS A 12 10.16 12.11 4.27
C LYS A 12 9.21 11.94 5.45
N ARG A 13 9.24 10.76 6.07
CA ARG A 13 8.45 10.52 7.26
C ARG A 13 8.87 11.42 8.41
N GLN A 14 10.17 11.60 8.67
CA GLN A 14 10.68 12.54 9.67
C GLN A 14 10.21 13.97 9.39
N ALA A 15 10.20 14.39 8.13
CA ALA A 15 9.71 15.72 7.74
C ALA A 15 8.20 15.85 8.00
N LEU A 16 7.41 14.79 7.76
CA LEU A 16 5.97 14.77 7.99
C LEU A 16 5.62 14.63 9.48
N THR A 17 6.31 13.76 10.20
CA THR A 17 5.99 13.42 11.60
C THR A 17 6.76 14.24 12.62
N ARG A 18 7.78 14.99 12.20
CA ARG A 18 8.75 15.72 13.05
C ARG A 18 9.46 14.81 14.07
N SER A 19 9.55 13.52 13.80
CA SER A 19 10.20 12.52 14.64
C SER A 19 11.60 12.17 14.10
N GLU A 20 12.59 12.08 14.97
CA GLU A 20 13.92 11.58 14.60
C GLU A 20 13.95 10.06 14.67
N ILE A 21 14.21 9.39 13.53
CA ILE A 21 14.35 7.94 13.43
C ILE A 21 15.65 7.63 12.70
N LEU A 22 16.37 6.60 13.15
CA LEU A 22 17.61 6.14 12.52
C LEU A 22 17.36 5.70 11.07
N ALA A 23 18.01 6.39 10.13
CA ALA A 23 18.07 5.99 8.73
C ALA A 23 19.20 4.97 8.55
N ALA A 24 18.87 3.74 8.18
CA ALA A 24 19.83 2.69 7.88
C ALA A 24 19.80 2.34 6.38
N ASN A 25 20.99 2.15 5.81
CA ASN A 25 21.20 1.94 4.36
C ASN A 25 21.12 0.47 3.92
N TYR A 26 20.42 -0.39 4.68
CA TYR A 26 20.34 -1.80 4.34
C TYR A 26 18.97 -2.16 3.81
N PRO A 27 18.88 -2.98 2.74
CA PRO A 27 17.65 -3.65 2.39
C PRO A 27 17.15 -4.41 3.62
N PHE A 28 15.87 -4.27 3.98
CA PHE A 28 15.28 -4.91 5.16
C PHE A 28 15.78 -4.40 6.53
N ALA A 29 16.19 -3.14 6.65
CA ALA A 29 16.67 -2.56 7.91
C ALA A 29 15.59 -2.48 9.02
N THR A 30 14.31 -2.65 8.69
CA THR A 30 13.19 -2.55 9.64
C THR A 30 12.48 -3.89 9.76
N ILE A 31 12.66 -4.59 10.88
CA ILE A 31 11.92 -5.82 11.22
C ILE A 31 10.54 -5.45 11.81
N GLU A 32 10.43 -4.31 12.50
CA GLU A 32 9.19 -3.79 13.04
C GLU A 32 8.74 -2.55 12.25
N PRO A 33 7.43 -2.45 11.88
CA PRO A 33 6.93 -1.28 11.19
C PRO A 33 7.02 -0.04 12.08
N ASN A 34 7.67 1.00 11.56
CA ASN A 34 7.68 2.30 12.23
C ASN A 34 6.40 3.05 11.86
N VAL A 35 5.65 3.45 12.87
CA VAL A 35 4.38 4.18 12.69
C VAL A 35 4.56 5.65 13.07
N GLY A 36 4.26 6.54 12.15
CA GLY A 36 4.23 7.98 12.37
C GLY A 36 2.80 8.51 12.27
N LEU A 37 2.35 9.27 13.27
CA LEU A 37 1.05 9.94 13.26
C LEU A 37 1.22 11.40 12.81
N VAL A 38 0.43 11.84 11.84
CA VAL A 38 0.41 13.21 11.33
C VAL A 38 -0.99 13.77 11.46
N GLU A 39 -1.12 14.91 12.14
CA GLU A 39 -2.38 15.63 12.21
C GLU A 39 -2.70 16.28 10.86
N LEU A 40 -3.97 16.15 10.43
CA LEU A 40 -4.46 16.80 9.22
C LEU A 40 -4.81 18.26 9.54
N PRO A 41 -4.13 19.23 8.91
CA PRO A 41 -4.51 20.63 9.05
C PRO A 41 -5.90 20.89 8.46
N ASP A 42 -6.83 21.36 9.28
CA ASP A 42 -8.18 21.74 8.84
C ASP A 42 -8.57 23.08 9.49
N SER A 43 -8.55 24.15 8.68
CA SER A 43 -8.90 25.49 9.15
C SER A 43 -10.35 25.62 9.63
N ARG A 44 -11.24 24.71 9.21
CA ARG A 44 -12.65 24.71 9.64
C ARG A 44 -12.77 24.36 11.12
N LEU A 45 -11.84 23.56 11.67
CA LEU A 45 -11.86 23.21 13.09
C LEU A 45 -11.69 24.42 14.00
N THR A 46 -10.79 25.35 13.65
CA THR A 46 -10.60 26.60 14.40
C THR A 46 -11.85 27.48 14.36
N GLN A 47 -12.46 27.64 13.19
CA GLN A 47 -13.69 28.42 13.03
C GLN A 47 -14.85 27.83 13.83
N LEU A 48 -15.02 26.50 13.80
CA LEU A 48 -16.03 25.82 14.58
C LEU A 48 -15.79 25.94 16.09
N ALA A 49 -14.53 25.82 16.51
CA ALA A 49 -14.17 25.95 17.91
C ALA A 49 -14.48 27.35 18.45
N GLU A 50 -14.19 28.39 17.68
CA GLU A 50 -14.54 29.78 18.03
C GLU A 50 -16.07 29.97 18.10
N MET A 51 -16.82 29.45 17.12
CA MET A 51 -18.28 29.57 17.06
C MET A 51 -18.99 28.92 18.26
N PHE A 52 -18.47 27.73 18.69
CA PHE A 52 -19.07 26.92 19.74
C PHE A 52 -18.35 27.04 21.10
N ASN A 53 -17.37 27.94 21.23
CA ASN A 53 -16.52 28.09 22.43
C ASN A 53 -15.96 26.75 22.93
N SER A 54 -15.42 25.95 21.98
CA SER A 54 -14.88 24.63 22.30
C SER A 54 -13.55 24.73 23.06
N GLU A 55 -13.43 24.05 24.18
CA GLU A 55 -12.20 24.05 24.98
C GLU A 55 -11.05 23.27 24.33
N ARG A 56 -11.37 22.32 23.43
CA ARG A 56 -10.41 21.43 22.80
C ARG A 56 -10.71 21.23 21.31
N ILE A 57 -9.66 21.33 20.51
CA ILE A 57 -9.69 21.00 19.09
C ILE A 57 -8.92 19.67 18.90
N LEU A 58 -9.55 18.70 18.26
CA LEU A 58 -8.95 17.40 17.93
C LEU A 58 -8.98 17.24 16.41
N PRO A 59 -7.85 17.44 15.72
CA PRO A 59 -7.77 17.18 14.30
C PRO A 59 -7.84 15.67 14.01
N ALA A 60 -8.26 15.31 12.81
CA ALA A 60 -8.09 13.96 12.30
C ALA A 60 -6.59 13.68 12.10
N THR A 61 -6.20 12.41 12.27
CA THR A 61 -4.82 11.97 12.11
C THR A 61 -4.69 10.97 10.96
N VAL A 62 -3.56 11.01 10.26
CA VAL A 62 -3.14 9.99 9.30
C VAL A 62 -1.96 9.24 9.89
N SER A 63 -2.05 7.92 9.86
CA SER A 63 -0.98 7.03 10.29
C SER A 63 -0.14 6.63 9.08
N PHE A 64 1.14 7.00 9.07
CA PHE A 64 2.10 6.55 8.09
C PHE A 64 2.87 5.36 8.65
N VAL A 65 2.78 4.22 7.98
CA VAL A 65 3.52 3.00 8.33
C VAL A 65 4.66 2.84 7.34
N ASP A 66 5.91 2.88 7.86
CA ASP A 66 7.09 2.62 7.03
C ASP A 66 7.27 1.12 6.89
N ILE A 67 7.24 0.65 5.65
CA ILE A 67 7.36 -0.75 5.32
C ILE A 67 8.64 -0.89 4.49
N ALA A 68 9.52 -1.82 4.87
CA ALA A 68 10.76 -2.09 4.13
C ALA A 68 10.46 -2.38 2.65
N GLY A 69 11.36 -1.95 1.74
CA GLY A 69 11.11 -2.01 0.30
C GLY A 69 10.79 -3.42 -0.23
N ILE A 70 9.87 -3.49 -1.19
CA ILE A 70 9.56 -4.72 -1.91
C ILE A 70 10.71 -5.02 -2.87
N VAL A 71 11.17 -6.26 -2.85
CA VAL A 71 12.07 -6.81 -3.88
C VAL A 71 11.29 -7.79 -4.74
N SER A 72 11.71 -7.97 -5.99
CA SER A 72 11.15 -8.95 -6.91
C SER A 72 11.14 -10.35 -6.27
N GLY A 73 10.01 -11.05 -6.36
CA GLY A 73 9.80 -12.36 -5.75
C GLY A 73 9.29 -12.34 -4.30
N ALA A 74 8.91 -11.18 -3.77
CA ALA A 74 8.38 -11.05 -2.40
C ALA A 74 7.09 -11.87 -2.20
N SER A 75 6.25 -11.98 -3.23
CA SER A 75 5.01 -12.77 -3.23
C SER A 75 5.25 -14.29 -3.18
N GLN A 76 6.43 -14.76 -3.61
CA GLN A 76 6.80 -16.19 -3.63
C GLN A 76 7.70 -16.60 -2.46
N GLY A 77 8.19 -15.64 -1.67
CA GLY A 77 9.14 -15.87 -0.57
C GLY A 77 8.47 -16.38 0.70
N GLU A 78 9.05 -17.40 1.32
CA GLU A 78 8.73 -17.79 2.69
C GLU A 78 9.36 -16.80 3.67
N GLY A 79 8.58 -16.28 4.63
CA GLY A 79 9.08 -15.48 5.75
C GLY A 79 8.89 -13.97 5.62
N MET A 80 9.95 -13.18 5.34
CA MET A 80 9.89 -11.70 5.40
C MET A 80 8.93 -11.07 4.37
N GLY A 81 8.78 -11.66 3.18
CA GLY A 81 7.83 -11.20 2.17
C GLY A 81 6.37 -11.26 2.66
N ASN A 82 5.99 -12.32 3.37
CA ASN A 82 4.63 -12.46 3.91
C ASN A 82 4.34 -11.46 5.03
N ALA A 83 5.29 -11.18 5.92
CA ALA A 83 5.13 -10.16 6.97
C ALA A 83 4.97 -8.75 6.36
N PHE A 84 5.74 -8.45 5.33
CA PHE A 84 5.64 -7.22 4.57
C PHE A 84 4.25 -7.04 3.92
N LEU A 85 3.77 -8.05 3.20
CA LEU A 85 2.44 -8.02 2.57
C LEU A 85 1.30 -7.93 3.59
N ALA A 86 1.48 -8.47 4.81
CA ALA A 86 0.50 -8.33 5.88
C ALA A 86 0.34 -6.87 6.30
N ASN A 87 1.43 -6.12 6.46
CA ASN A 87 1.37 -4.70 6.81
C ASN A 87 0.67 -3.87 5.73
N ILE A 88 0.89 -4.19 4.43
CA ILE A 88 0.18 -3.53 3.33
C ILE A 88 -1.33 -3.84 3.39
N ARG A 89 -1.70 -5.06 3.74
CA ARG A 89 -3.12 -5.46 3.86
C ARG A 89 -3.89 -4.70 4.93
N GLU A 90 -3.22 -4.26 5.99
CA GLU A 90 -3.83 -3.47 7.07
C GLU A 90 -3.99 -1.99 6.72
N ALA A 91 -3.19 -1.45 5.78
CA ALA A 91 -3.25 -0.05 5.39
C ALA A 91 -4.49 0.26 4.53
N ASP A 92 -5.04 1.47 4.64
CA ASP A 92 -6.18 1.93 3.82
C ASP A 92 -5.75 2.40 2.42
N ALA A 93 -4.50 2.83 2.27
CA ALA A 93 -3.91 3.30 1.03
C ALA A 93 -2.41 2.95 0.98
N ILE A 94 -1.87 2.84 -0.23
CA ILE A 94 -0.46 2.55 -0.47
C ILE A 94 0.19 3.79 -1.07
N CYS A 95 1.33 4.20 -0.49
CA CYS A 95 2.16 5.26 -1.03
C CYS A 95 3.48 4.65 -1.54
N GLN A 96 3.61 4.54 -2.85
CA GLN A 96 4.83 4.05 -3.48
C GLN A 96 5.80 5.20 -3.70
N VAL A 97 6.98 5.11 -3.10
CA VAL A 97 8.06 6.09 -3.25
C VAL A 97 9.02 5.60 -4.32
N VAL A 98 9.15 6.36 -5.42
CA VAL A 98 9.92 5.99 -6.59
C VAL A 98 11.06 6.98 -6.79
N ARG A 99 12.26 6.46 -6.99
CA ARG A 99 13.45 7.28 -7.28
C ARG A 99 13.46 7.66 -8.76
N ALA A 100 13.47 8.96 -9.04
CA ALA A 100 13.49 9.51 -10.39
C ALA A 100 14.75 10.35 -10.70
N PHE A 101 15.80 10.25 -9.88
CA PHE A 101 17.06 10.96 -10.05
C PHE A 101 18.25 10.01 -10.08
N SER A 102 19.35 10.41 -10.71
CA SER A 102 20.62 9.68 -10.77
C SER A 102 21.62 10.30 -9.78
N ASP A 103 22.17 9.49 -8.89
CA ASP A 103 23.24 9.87 -7.96
C ASP A 103 24.15 8.65 -7.77
N ASP A 104 25.43 8.77 -8.10
CA ASP A 104 26.40 7.67 -8.04
C ASP A 104 26.70 7.24 -6.59
N ASN A 105 26.41 8.09 -5.60
CA ASN A 105 26.59 7.77 -4.18
C ASN A 105 25.40 7.05 -3.56
N VAL A 106 24.31 6.87 -4.30
CA VAL A 106 23.11 6.17 -3.83
C VAL A 106 22.96 4.87 -4.60
N ILE A 107 23.10 3.75 -3.88
CA ILE A 107 22.97 2.41 -4.48
C ILE A 107 21.52 2.15 -4.84
N HIS A 108 21.27 1.67 -6.08
CA HIS A 108 19.98 1.15 -6.50
C HIS A 108 19.97 -0.38 -6.39
N VAL A 109 18.85 -0.96 -5.96
CA VAL A 109 18.73 -2.42 -5.74
C VAL A 109 19.06 -3.20 -7.02
N ASP A 110 18.57 -2.72 -8.18
CA ASP A 110 18.78 -3.34 -9.49
C ASP A 110 20.01 -2.78 -10.23
N GLY A 111 20.83 -1.95 -9.58
CA GLY A 111 22.02 -1.35 -10.17
C GLY A 111 21.77 -0.25 -11.22
N LYS A 112 20.52 0.00 -11.60
CA LYS A 112 20.09 1.02 -12.57
C LYS A 112 18.81 1.69 -12.10
N VAL A 113 18.76 3.00 -12.17
CA VAL A 113 17.53 3.77 -11.88
C VAL A 113 16.60 3.67 -13.08
N ASP A 114 15.46 3.01 -12.90
CA ASP A 114 14.38 2.90 -13.89
C ASP A 114 13.01 3.00 -13.21
N PRO A 115 12.49 4.22 -13.02
CA PRO A 115 11.27 4.44 -12.25
C PRO A 115 10.05 3.69 -12.79
N ARG A 116 9.98 3.47 -14.11
CA ARG A 116 8.87 2.75 -14.73
C ARG A 116 8.94 1.26 -14.41
N ASN A 117 10.14 0.69 -14.47
CA ASN A 117 10.37 -0.70 -14.10
C ASN A 117 10.07 -0.91 -12.61
N ASP A 118 10.51 -0.01 -11.74
CA ASP A 118 10.28 -0.09 -10.29
C ASP A 118 8.78 -0.08 -9.95
N ILE A 119 7.99 0.78 -10.60
CA ILE A 119 6.53 0.80 -10.47
C ILE A 119 5.92 -0.52 -10.95
N SER A 120 6.35 -1.02 -12.11
CA SER A 120 5.84 -2.25 -12.69
C SER A 120 6.10 -3.46 -11.79
N VAL A 121 7.32 -3.58 -11.25
CA VAL A 121 7.70 -4.67 -10.34
C VAL A 121 6.79 -4.68 -9.11
N ILE A 122 6.57 -3.54 -8.48
CA ILE A 122 5.70 -3.46 -7.29
C ILE A 122 4.26 -3.82 -7.64
N ASN A 123 3.72 -3.30 -8.74
CA ASN A 123 2.36 -3.63 -9.18
C ASN A 123 2.21 -5.13 -9.42
N THR A 124 3.16 -5.74 -10.11
CA THR A 124 3.15 -7.19 -10.38
C THR A 124 3.18 -8.01 -9.08
N GLU A 125 4.02 -7.64 -8.11
CA GLU A 125 4.06 -8.33 -6.83
C GLU A 125 2.74 -8.23 -6.04
N LEU A 126 2.09 -7.07 -6.05
CA LEU A 126 0.78 -6.89 -5.43
C LEU A 126 -0.30 -7.73 -6.13
N ILE A 127 -0.30 -7.75 -7.47
CA ILE A 127 -1.23 -8.54 -8.29
C ILE A 127 -1.05 -10.03 -8.00
N LEU A 128 0.19 -10.53 -8.02
CA LEU A 128 0.49 -11.95 -7.75
C LEU A 128 0.04 -12.37 -6.34
N ALA A 129 0.26 -11.51 -5.35
CA ALA A 129 -0.17 -11.80 -3.98
C ALA A 129 -1.70 -11.81 -3.83
N ASP A 130 -2.41 -10.95 -4.56
CA ASP A 130 -3.87 -10.93 -4.57
C ASP A 130 -4.45 -12.13 -5.33
N LEU A 131 -3.86 -12.52 -6.46
CA LEU A 131 -4.23 -13.76 -7.17
C LEU A 131 -4.10 -14.98 -6.28
N GLN A 132 -3.01 -15.12 -5.53
CA GLN A 132 -2.85 -16.21 -4.56
C GLN A 132 -3.91 -16.18 -3.46
N THR A 133 -4.35 -15.00 -3.05
CA THR A 133 -5.43 -14.84 -2.07
C THR A 133 -6.76 -15.31 -2.63
N ILE A 134 -7.08 -14.93 -3.87
CA ILE A 134 -8.29 -15.32 -4.59
C ILE A 134 -8.30 -16.84 -4.84
N GLU A 135 -7.21 -17.42 -5.33
CA GLU A 135 -7.09 -18.86 -5.57
C GLU A 135 -7.39 -19.70 -4.32
N LYS A 136 -6.96 -19.23 -3.15
CA LYS A 136 -7.23 -19.91 -1.87
C LYS A 136 -8.66 -19.70 -1.38
N ALA A 137 -9.23 -18.52 -1.63
CA ALA A 137 -10.56 -18.14 -1.12
C ALA A 137 -11.70 -18.67 -1.99
N LEU A 138 -11.56 -18.66 -3.32
CA LEU A 138 -12.63 -18.96 -4.29
C LEU A 138 -13.27 -20.33 -4.09
N PRO A 139 -12.54 -21.45 -3.87
CA PRO A 139 -13.16 -22.77 -3.67
C PRO A 139 -14.05 -22.82 -2.42
N ARG A 140 -13.68 -22.08 -1.37
CA ARG A 140 -14.45 -21.97 -0.14
C ARG A 140 -15.71 -21.15 -0.38
N LEU A 141 -15.59 -19.97 -1.00
CA LEU A 141 -16.70 -19.10 -1.33
C LEU A 141 -17.73 -19.81 -2.21
N GLU A 142 -17.30 -20.56 -3.24
CA GLU A 142 -18.20 -21.36 -4.10
C GLU A 142 -18.95 -22.45 -3.32
N LYS A 143 -18.27 -23.11 -2.37
CA LYS A 143 -18.90 -24.13 -1.53
C LYS A 143 -19.97 -23.52 -0.61
N ASP A 144 -19.67 -22.36 -0.03
CA ASP A 144 -20.57 -21.66 0.88
C ASP A 144 -21.77 -21.05 0.10
N ALA A 145 -21.54 -20.54 -1.12
CA ALA A 145 -22.60 -20.04 -2.01
C ALA A 145 -23.60 -21.13 -2.43
N ARG A 146 -23.20 -22.42 -2.50
CA ARG A 146 -24.15 -23.54 -2.73
C ARG A 146 -25.16 -23.70 -1.60
N LYS A 147 -24.79 -23.27 -0.38
CA LYS A 147 -25.66 -23.34 0.80
C LYS A 147 -26.40 -22.03 1.06
N ASN A 148 -25.79 -20.91 0.71
CA ASN A 148 -26.34 -19.57 0.87
C ASN A 148 -26.25 -18.80 -0.46
N LYS A 149 -27.42 -18.62 -1.10
CA LYS A 149 -27.51 -17.93 -2.40
C LYS A 149 -27.13 -16.45 -2.34
N ASP A 150 -27.16 -15.83 -1.17
CA ASP A 150 -26.80 -14.42 -0.99
C ASP A 150 -25.32 -14.18 -1.30
N LEU A 151 -24.48 -15.21 -1.16
CA LEU A 151 -23.04 -15.17 -1.49
C LEU A 151 -22.74 -15.29 -2.99
N ALA A 152 -23.74 -15.51 -3.84
CA ALA A 152 -23.50 -15.67 -5.28
C ALA A 152 -22.88 -14.42 -5.91
N ALA A 153 -23.27 -13.23 -5.48
CA ALA A 153 -22.71 -11.96 -5.95
C ALA A 153 -21.22 -11.81 -5.57
N GLU A 154 -20.85 -12.25 -4.38
CA GLU A 154 -19.45 -12.23 -3.92
C GLU A 154 -18.57 -13.19 -4.74
N VAL A 155 -19.09 -14.38 -5.08
CA VAL A 155 -18.38 -15.34 -5.93
C VAL A 155 -18.14 -14.77 -7.32
N GLU A 156 -19.17 -14.18 -7.95
CA GLU A 156 -19.05 -13.58 -9.28
C GLU A 156 -18.10 -12.36 -9.26
N ALA A 157 -18.18 -11.51 -8.24
CA ALA A 157 -17.24 -10.40 -8.06
C ALA A 157 -15.80 -10.89 -7.86
N THR A 158 -15.60 -11.99 -7.11
CA THR A 158 -14.28 -12.59 -6.90
C THR A 158 -13.70 -13.16 -8.19
N LYS A 159 -14.50 -13.82 -9.02
CA LYS A 159 -14.08 -14.29 -10.36
C LYS A 159 -13.73 -13.12 -11.27
N LYS A 160 -14.55 -12.07 -11.25
CA LYS A 160 -14.26 -10.86 -12.02
C LYS A 160 -12.97 -10.17 -11.56
N ALA A 161 -12.74 -10.15 -10.25
CA ALA A 161 -11.46 -9.65 -9.70
C ALA A 161 -10.27 -10.47 -10.21
N GLN A 162 -10.38 -11.80 -10.27
CA GLN A 162 -9.34 -12.66 -10.81
C GLN A 162 -9.04 -12.33 -12.28
N GLU A 163 -10.06 -12.21 -13.14
CA GLU A 163 -9.91 -11.85 -14.56
C GLU A 163 -9.18 -10.51 -14.73
N ILE A 164 -9.55 -9.49 -13.95
CA ILE A 164 -8.93 -8.15 -14.02
C ILE A 164 -7.44 -8.22 -13.63
N LEU A 165 -7.10 -9.00 -12.61
CA LEU A 165 -5.73 -9.17 -12.15
C LEU A 165 -4.88 -9.98 -13.15
N GLU A 166 -5.46 -11.00 -13.79
CA GLU A 166 -4.81 -11.78 -14.86
C GLU A 166 -4.50 -10.91 -16.09
N ASP A 167 -5.26 -9.83 -16.32
CA ASP A 167 -5.02 -8.81 -17.34
C ASP A 167 -3.99 -7.73 -16.90
N ASP A 168 -3.24 -7.96 -15.81
CA ASP A 168 -2.23 -7.05 -15.25
C ASP A 168 -2.79 -5.66 -14.86
N ARG A 169 -4.07 -5.60 -14.44
CA ARG A 169 -4.76 -4.37 -14.02
C ARG A 169 -5.07 -4.41 -12.53
N THR A 170 -4.95 -3.25 -11.88
CA THR A 170 -5.33 -3.14 -10.46
C THR A 170 -6.85 -3.05 -10.29
N LEU A 171 -7.38 -3.66 -9.23
CA LEU A 171 -8.81 -3.64 -8.94
C LEU A 171 -9.32 -2.22 -8.66
N PHE A 172 -8.48 -1.35 -8.08
CA PHE A 172 -8.85 0.04 -7.84
C PHE A 172 -9.06 0.83 -9.15
N ALA A 173 -8.22 0.59 -10.17
CA ALA A 173 -8.39 1.20 -11.48
C ALA A 173 -9.69 0.72 -12.14
N ALA A 174 -9.92 -0.60 -12.17
CA ALA A 174 -11.12 -1.19 -12.73
C ALA A 174 -12.41 -0.73 -12.03
N ALA A 175 -12.37 -0.55 -10.71
CA ALA A 175 -13.51 -0.01 -9.96
C ALA A 175 -13.84 1.44 -10.31
N LYS A 176 -12.81 2.27 -10.57
CA LYS A 176 -13.03 3.65 -11.06
C LYS A 176 -13.69 3.70 -12.44
N GLU A 177 -13.45 2.69 -13.25
CA GLU A 177 -14.08 2.51 -14.57
C GLU A 177 -15.48 1.86 -14.48
N GLY A 178 -15.90 1.47 -13.28
CA GLY A 178 -17.21 0.86 -13.02
C GLY A 178 -17.30 -0.62 -13.40
N GLU A 179 -16.16 -1.29 -13.58
CA GLU A 179 -16.12 -2.70 -13.99
C GLU A 179 -16.36 -3.68 -12.84
N ILE A 180 -16.04 -3.28 -11.60
CA ILE A 180 -16.16 -4.11 -10.41
C ILE A 180 -16.64 -3.30 -9.21
N ASP A 181 -17.49 -3.90 -8.38
CA ASP A 181 -17.86 -3.37 -7.07
C ASP A 181 -16.95 -3.96 -5.98
N LEU A 182 -16.04 -3.14 -5.46
CA LEU A 182 -15.07 -3.55 -4.44
C LEU A 182 -15.72 -3.91 -3.10
N SER A 183 -16.97 -3.48 -2.84
CA SER A 183 -17.65 -3.81 -1.59
C SER A 183 -17.91 -5.32 -1.47
N LEU A 184 -18.10 -6.02 -2.60
CA LEU A 184 -18.37 -7.46 -2.67
C LEU A 184 -17.11 -8.32 -2.43
N VAL A 185 -15.91 -7.76 -2.55
CA VAL A 185 -14.62 -8.46 -2.34
C VAL A 185 -13.86 -7.92 -1.13
N ARG A 186 -14.50 -7.08 -0.32
CA ARG A 186 -13.87 -6.38 0.80
C ARG A 186 -13.24 -7.33 1.82
N ASP A 187 -13.89 -8.43 2.12
CA ASP A 187 -13.45 -9.42 3.13
C ASP A 187 -12.19 -10.18 2.71
N LEU A 188 -11.81 -10.11 1.43
CA LEU A 188 -10.57 -10.68 0.92
C LEU A 188 -9.34 -9.80 1.20
N HIS A 189 -9.53 -8.56 1.62
CA HIS A 189 -8.45 -7.59 1.92
C HIS A 189 -7.42 -7.49 0.79
N LEU A 190 -7.89 -7.41 -0.46
CA LEU A 190 -7.03 -7.34 -1.64
C LEU A 190 -6.28 -6.01 -1.67
N MET A 191 -4.97 -6.09 -1.90
CA MET A 191 -4.08 -4.92 -1.88
C MET A 191 -4.28 -4.03 -3.10
N THR A 192 -4.53 -4.62 -4.26
CA THR A 192 -4.79 -3.89 -5.51
C THR A 192 -6.16 -3.19 -5.54
N ALA A 193 -7.05 -3.49 -4.58
CA ALA A 193 -8.31 -2.79 -4.37
C ALA A 193 -8.14 -1.44 -3.67
N LYS A 194 -6.95 -1.16 -3.12
CA LYS A 194 -6.63 0.08 -2.41
C LYS A 194 -6.12 1.16 -3.34
N PRO A 195 -6.33 2.46 -3.01
CA PRO A 195 -5.72 3.54 -3.75
C PRO A 195 -4.19 3.46 -3.65
N LEU A 196 -3.53 3.49 -4.81
CA LEU A 196 -2.09 3.57 -4.92
C LEU A 196 -1.69 4.98 -5.33
N SER A 197 -0.96 5.68 -4.47
CA SER A 197 -0.39 6.99 -4.74
C SER A 197 1.10 6.84 -5.07
N LEU A 198 1.54 7.56 -6.12
CA LEU A 198 2.94 7.61 -6.51
C LEU A 198 3.56 8.92 -6.00
N ILE A 199 4.66 8.80 -5.27
CA ILE A 199 5.50 9.93 -4.88
C ILE A 199 6.86 9.73 -5.53
N HIS A 200 7.26 10.66 -6.42
CA HIS A 200 8.60 10.67 -6.99
C HIS A 200 9.52 11.55 -6.18
N ILE A 201 10.80 11.16 -6.11
CA ILE A 201 11.88 11.98 -5.59
C ILE A 201 12.65 12.51 -6.79
N SER A 202 12.64 13.83 -6.92
CA SER A 202 13.54 14.60 -7.79
C SER A 202 14.46 15.45 -6.93
N GLU A 203 15.64 15.79 -7.46
CA GLU A 203 16.52 16.77 -6.81
C GLU A 203 15.82 18.09 -6.56
#